data_91201615d9daab0dccf05176a80a3d4c
#
_entry.id   91201615d9daab0dccf05176a80a3d4c
#
_cell.length_a   1.000
_cell.length_b   1.000
_cell.length_c   1.000
_cell.angle_alpha   90.00
_cell.angle_beta   90.00
_cell.angle_gamma   90.00
#
_symmetry.space_group_name_H-M   'P 1'
#
loop_
_entity.id
_entity.type
_entity.pdbx_description
1 polymer ?
#
loop_
_entity_poly.entity_id
_entity_poly.type
_entity_poly.pdbx_seq_one_letter_code
_entity_poly.pdbx_strand_id
1 'polypeptide(L)'
;MPFQAKHRFARISPRKARLLMDLVRGRDVDDAITLLRFSKQRASGMIEKVIRSAVANASEQEVGSSRNTLFVSEARVDAGPVIKRFQPKDRGKAYPINKRTSHLVVSIDERGEGAAPHRHKQVVGGRPGKAR
;
A
#
# COMPACT_ATOMS: atom_id res chain seq x y z
N MET A 1 14.76 1.04 -14.39
CA MET A 1 13.32 1.36 -14.54
C MET A 1 12.53 0.65 -13.46
N PRO A 2 11.59 1.29 -12.80
CA PRO A 2 10.82 0.63 -11.75
C PRO A 2 9.89 -0.44 -12.33
N PHE A 3 9.80 -1.58 -11.63
CA PHE A 3 8.86 -2.64 -11.94
C PHE A 3 7.53 -2.36 -11.25
N GLN A 4 6.49 -2.15 -12.01
CA GLN A 4 5.20 -1.71 -11.52
C GLN A 4 4.14 -2.81 -11.58
N ALA A 5 3.31 -2.89 -10.55
CA ALA A 5 2.08 -3.66 -10.56
C ALA A 5 0.92 -2.82 -10.04
N LYS A 6 -0.26 -3.10 -10.57
CA LYS A 6 -1.50 -2.37 -10.22
C LYS A 6 -2.64 -3.35 -9.92
N HIS A 7 -3.38 -3.06 -8.87
CA HIS A 7 -4.67 -3.69 -8.62
C HIS A 7 -5.75 -2.63 -8.77
N ARG A 8 -6.41 -2.62 -9.93
CA ARG A 8 -7.48 -1.67 -10.23
C ARG A 8 -8.80 -2.16 -9.66
N PHE A 9 -9.67 -1.24 -9.27
CA PHE A 9 -11.01 -1.52 -8.74
C PHE A 9 -11.01 -2.43 -7.50
N ALA A 10 -10.04 -2.27 -6.62
CA ALA A 10 -10.02 -2.96 -5.35
C ALA A 10 -11.19 -2.52 -4.47
N ARG A 11 -11.92 -3.48 -3.94
CA ARG A 11 -13.11 -3.25 -3.10
C ARG A 11 -12.73 -2.85 -1.68
N ILE A 12 -12.04 -1.73 -1.56
CA ILE A 12 -11.61 -1.16 -0.29
C ILE A 12 -11.58 0.37 -0.38
N SER A 13 -11.87 1.03 0.72
CA SER A 13 -11.76 2.49 0.82
C SER A 13 -10.30 2.93 0.67
N PRO A 14 -10.00 3.97 -0.13
CA PRO A 14 -8.64 4.49 -0.27
C PRO A 14 -8.00 4.87 1.06
N ARG A 15 -8.77 5.46 1.97
CA ARG A 15 -8.31 5.88 3.29
C ARG A 15 -7.78 4.71 4.13
N LYS A 16 -8.46 3.56 4.10
CA LYS A 16 -8.05 2.34 4.82
C LYS A 16 -6.81 1.71 4.20
N ALA A 17 -6.71 1.68 2.87
CA ALA A 17 -5.57 1.14 2.17
C ALA A 17 -4.30 2.00 2.34
N ARG A 18 -4.43 3.32 2.39
CA ARG A 18 -3.30 4.25 2.55
C ARG A 18 -2.53 4.05 3.84
N LEU A 19 -3.19 3.65 4.92
CA LEU A 19 -2.53 3.37 6.19
C LEU A 19 -1.45 2.29 6.05
N LEU A 20 -1.74 1.22 5.33
CA LEU A 20 -0.78 0.14 5.09
C LEU A 20 0.22 0.48 3.99
N MET A 21 -0.19 1.22 2.96
CA MET A 21 0.74 1.68 1.92
C MET A 21 1.83 2.58 2.48
N ASP A 22 1.50 3.44 3.43
CA ASP A 22 2.47 4.30 4.09
C ASP A 22 3.48 3.51 4.94
N LEU A 23 3.07 2.36 5.48
CA LEU A 23 3.95 1.47 6.23
C LEU A 23 4.95 0.72 5.35
N VAL A 24 4.56 0.34 4.14
CA VAL A 24 5.43 -0.45 3.25
C VAL A 24 6.32 0.38 2.33
N ARG A 25 6.00 1.65 2.15
CA ARG A 25 6.78 2.54 1.29
C ARG A 25 8.21 2.68 1.79
N GLY A 26 9.19 2.49 0.90
CA GLY A 26 10.61 2.60 1.21
C GLY A 26 11.23 1.40 1.93
N ARG A 27 10.45 0.36 2.22
CA ARG A 27 10.95 -0.88 2.83
C ARG A 27 11.47 -1.85 1.79
N ASP A 28 12.35 -2.74 2.22
CA ASP A 28 12.73 -3.88 1.42
C ASP A 28 11.51 -4.80 1.19
N VAL A 29 11.48 -5.44 0.04
CA VAL A 29 10.31 -6.25 -0.36
C VAL A 29 9.98 -7.35 0.64
N ASP A 30 10.98 -8.07 1.12
CA ASP A 30 10.77 -9.17 2.08
C ASP A 30 10.26 -8.66 3.43
N ASP A 31 10.77 -7.54 3.91
CA ASP A 31 10.29 -6.88 5.12
C ASP A 31 8.84 -6.40 4.95
N ALA A 32 8.52 -5.81 3.80
CA ALA A 32 7.16 -5.36 3.50
C ALA A 32 6.16 -6.52 3.48
N ILE A 33 6.50 -7.62 2.84
CA ILE A 33 5.66 -8.83 2.79
C ILE A 33 5.46 -9.41 4.20
N THR A 34 6.52 -9.50 4.98
CA THR A 34 6.46 -10.01 6.35
C THR A 34 5.55 -9.13 7.22
N LEU A 35 5.71 -7.82 7.15
CA LEU A 35 4.88 -6.87 7.88
C LEU A 35 3.40 -6.99 7.51
N LEU A 36 3.10 -7.13 6.22
CA LEU A 36 1.72 -7.28 5.74
C LEU A 36 1.07 -8.59 6.18
N ARG A 37 1.83 -9.68 6.26
CA ARG A 37 1.34 -10.96 6.77
C ARG A 37 0.94 -10.91 8.24
N PHE A 38 1.65 -10.14 9.05
CA PHE A 38 1.32 -9.95 10.45
C PHE A 38 0.15 -8.97 10.68
N SER A 39 -0.17 -8.15 9.69
CA SER A 39 -1.27 -7.21 9.79
C SER A 39 -2.63 -7.93 9.69
N LYS A 40 -3.53 -7.58 10.60
CA LYS A 40 -4.91 -8.12 10.62
C LYS A 40 -5.87 -7.38 9.68
N GLN A 41 -5.42 -6.33 9.03
CA GLN A 41 -6.27 -5.52 8.16
C GLN A 41 -6.55 -6.23 6.82
N ARG A 42 -7.77 -6.10 6.32
CA ARG A 42 -8.17 -6.71 5.04
C ARG A 42 -7.31 -6.23 3.86
N ALA A 43 -6.91 -4.97 3.86
CA ALA A 43 -6.07 -4.40 2.81
C ALA A 43 -4.69 -5.08 2.70
N SER A 44 -4.18 -5.67 3.78
CA SER A 44 -2.85 -6.29 3.79
C SER A 44 -2.71 -7.40 2.75
N GLY A 45 -3.70 -8.28 2.64
CA GLY A 45 -3.69 -9.35 1.64
C GLY A 45 -3.74 -8.83 0.21
N MET A 46 -4.47 -7.77 -0.05
CA MET A 46 -4.54 -7.13 -1.37
C MET A 46 -3.21 -6.49 -1.76
N ILE A 47 -2.59 -5.77 -0.85
CA ILE A 47 -1.31 -5.09 -1.07
C ILE A 47 -0.17 -6.12 -1.23
N GLU A 48 -0.16 -7.19 -0.43
CA GLU A 48 0.81 -8.28 -0.56
C GLU A 48 0.78 -8.90 -1.97
N LYS A 49 -0.41 -9.14 -2.52
CA LYS A 49 -0.56 -9.67 -3.89
C LYS A 49 0.00 -8.73 -4.94
N VAL A 50 -0.21 -7.42 -4.79
CA VAL A 50 0.33 -6.41 -5.71
C VAL A 50 1.86 -6.38 -5.64
N ILE A 51 2.44 -6.42 -4.44
CA ILE A 51 3.90 -6.47 -4.26
C ILE A 51 4.47 -7.74 -4.90
N ARG A 52 3.87 -8.89 -4.69
CA ARG A 52 4.32 -10.16 -5.30
C ARG A 52 4.23 -10.12 -6.83
N SER A 53 3.20 -9.51 -7.38
CA SER A 53 3.07 -9.31 -8.82
C SER A 53 4.19 -8.41 -9.36
N ALA A 54 4.53 -7.33 -8.67
CA ALA A 54 5.64 -6.46 -9.05
C ALA A 54 6.99 -7.20 -9.00
N VAL A 55 7.21 -8.04 -7.99
CA VAL A 55 8.41 -8.90 -7.90
C VAL A 55 8.49 -9.89 -9.05
N ALA A 56 7.36 -10.51 -9.41
CA ALA A 56 7.30 -11.41 -10.55
C ALA A 56 7.65 -10.69 -11.86
N ASN A 57 7.13 -9.48 -12.07
CA ASN A 57 7.48 -8.65 -13.22
C ASN A 57 8.98 -8.32 -13.26
N ALA A 58 9.58 -8.04 -12.10
CA ALA A 58 11.01 -7.80 -12.00
C ALA A 58 11.83 -9.05 -12.39
N SER A 59 11.43 -10.21 -11.91
CA SER A 59 12.13 -11.48 -12.21
C SER A 59 11.99 -11.92 -13.68
N GLU A 60 10.93 -11.50 -14.37
CA GLU A 60 10.75 -11.78 -15.79
C GLU A 60 11.56 -10.84 -16.69
N GLN A 61 11.70 -9.58 -16.30
CA GLN A 61 12.37 -8.57 -17.12
C GLN A 61 13.89 -8.56 -16.93
N GLU A 62 14.37 -8.91 -15.76
CA GLU A 62 15.80 -8.98 -15.45
C GLU A 62 16.18 -10.37 -14.91
N VAL A 63 16.79 -11.17 -15.79
CA VAL A 63 17.35 -12.46 -15.44
C VAL A 63 18.59 -12.23 -14.56
N GLY A 64 18.42 -12.28 -13.24
CA GLY A 64 19.54 -12.17 -12.30
C GLY A 64 19.35 -11.23 -11.11
N SER A 65 18.30 -10.43 -11.07
CA SER A 65 18.01 -9.56 -9.93
C SER A 65 17.76 -10.38 -8.66
N SER A 66 18.64 -10.21 -7.69
CA SER A 66 18.47 -10.83 -6.38
C SER A 66 17.29 -10.16 -5.65
N ARG A 67 16.35 -10.92 -5.13
CA ARG A 67 15.25 -10.38 -4.31
C ARG A 67 15.72 -9.52 -3.15
N ASN A 68 16.91 -9.77 -2.66
CA ASN A 68 17.50 -9.04 -1.52
C ASN A 68 17.85 -7.59 -1.84
N THR A 69 17.90 -7.21 -3.12
CA THR A 69 18.19 -5.84 -3.56
C THR A 69 16.96 -5.03 -3.92
N LEU A 70 15.79 -5.66 -3.94
CA LEU A 70 14.53 -5.00 -4.31
C LEU A 70 13.90 -4.27 -3.13
N PHE A 71 13.46 -3.05 -3.37
CA PHE A 71 12.73 -2.24 -2.38
C PHE A 71 11.50 -1.58 -2.99
N VAL A 72 10.53 -1.23 -2.16
CA VAL A 72 9.33 -0.52 -2.59
C VAL A 72 9.65 0.95 -2.77
N SER A 73 9.79 1.39 -4.02
CA SER A 73 10.07 2.78 -4.35
C SER A 73 8.83 3.67 -4.29
N GLU A 74 7.73 3.17 -4.80
CA GLU A 74 6.45 3.87 -4.79
C GLU A 74 5.33 2.94 -4.31
N ALA A 75 4.51 3.42 -3.41
CA ALA A 75 3.29 2.76 -2.98
C ALA A 75 2.21 3.83 -2.82
N ARG A 76 1.22 3.82 -3.70
CA ARG A 76 0.14 4.80 -3.69
C ARG A 76 -1.22 4.15 -3.85
N VAL A 77 -2.23 4.86 -3.38
CA VAL A 77 -3.63 4.47 -3.52
C VAL A 77 -4.38 5.62 -4.18
N ASP A 78 -4.94 5.34 -5.34
CA ASP A 78 -5.78 6.27 -6.07
C ASP A 78 -7.25 5.94 -5.82
N ALA A 79 -8.10 6.96 -5.71
CA ALA A 79 -9.52 6.77 -5.54
C ALA A 79 -10.15 6.22 -6.83
N GLY A 80 -10.90 5.14 -6.70
CA GLY A 80 -11.68 4.58 -7.79
C GLY A 80 -13.13 5.06 -7.80
N PRO A 81 -13.95 4.54 -8.70
CA PRO A 81 -15.37 4.88 -8.76
C PRO A 81 -16.09 4.47 -7.48
N VAL A 82 -17.08 5.28 -7.09
CA VAL A 82 -17.92 5.02 -5.93
C VAL A 82 -19.18 4.29 -6.36
N ILE A 83 -19.44 3.14 -5.77
CA ILE A 83 -20.70 2.40 -5.98
C ILE A 83 -21.72 2.91 -4.99
N LYS A 84 -22.74 3.59 -5.49
CA LYS A 84 -23.79 4.15 -4.65
C LYS A 84 -24.84 3.09 -4.30
N ARG A 85 -25.17 3.03 -3.02
CA ARG A 85 -26.24 2.20 -2.47
C ARG A 85 -27.08 3.03 -1.53
N PHE A 86 -28.25 2.56 -1.17
CA PHE A 86 -29.08 3.22 -0.18
C PHE A 86 -29.49 2.22 0.90
N GLN A 87 -29.66 2.74 2.11
CA GLN A 87 -30.14 1.97 3.25
C GLN A 87 -31.50 2.52 3.66
N PRO A 88 -32.57 1.72 3.63
CA PRO A 88 -33.85 2.14 4.17
C PRO A 88 -33.74 2.30 5.69
N LYS A 89 -34.27 3.42 6.19
CA LYS A 89 -34.39 3.72 7.61
C LYS A 89 -35.83 4.13 7.95
N ASP A 90 -36.06 4.51 9.21
CA ASP A 90 -37.39 4.82 9.72
C ASP A 90 -38.19 5.78 8.85
N ARG A 91 -39.49 5.55 8.77
CA ARG A 91 -40.50 6.37 8.08
C ARG A 91 -40.26 6.58 6.58
N GLY A 92 -39.79 5.53 5.87
CA GLY A 92 -39.61 5.59 4.42
C GLY A 92 -38.43 6.44 3.96
N LYS A 93 -37.54 6.87 4.85
CA LYS A 93 -36.31 7.59 4.50
C LYS A 93 -35.25 6.61 4.02
N ALA A 94 -34.59 6.95 2.91
CA ALA A 94 -33.44 6.24 2.40
C ALA A 94 -32.16 7.06 2.63
N TYR A 95 -31.14 6.45 3.20
CA TYR A 95 -29.83 7.08 3.40
C TYR A 95 -28.84 6.53 2.41
N PRO A 96 -28.01 7.39 1.77
CA PRO A 96 -27.02 6.94 0.81
C PRO A 96 -25.87 6.21 1.50
N ILE A 97 -25.42 5.10 0.90
CA ILE A 97 -24.21 4.38 1.27
C ILE A 97 -23.24 4.44 0.09
N ASN A 98 -22.03 4.89 0.34
CA ASN A 98 -20.97 4.91 -0.65
C ASN A 98 -20.06 3.68 -0.46
N LYS A 99 -20.09 2.75 -1.42
CA LYS A 99 -19.11 1.67 -1.51
C LYS A 99 -17.94 2.17 -2.32
N ARG A 100 -16.89 2.62 -1.64
CA ARG A 100 -15.70 3.17 -2.28
C ARG A 100 -14.81 2.07 -2.81
N THR A 101 -14.21 2.31 -3.96
CA THR A 101 -13.17 1.47 -4.54
C THR A 101 -11.86 2.25 -4.64
N SER A 102 -10.76 1.55 -4.81
CA SER A 102 -9.45 2.17 -4.95
C SER A 102 -8.59 1.41 -5.94
N HIS A 103 -7.58 2.10 -6.45
CA HIS A 103 -6.55 1.52 -7.29
C HIS A 103 -5.25 1.47 -6.50
N LEU A 104 -4.71 0.28 -6.29
CA LEU A 104 -3.46 0.06 -5.59
C LEU A 104 -2.32 0.02 -6.60
N VAL A 105 -1.34 0.88 -6.45
CA VAL A 105 -0.17 0.94 -7.34
C VAL A 105 1.09 0.78 -6.51
N VAL A 106 1.91 -0.18 -6.87
CA VAL A 106 3.21 -0.42 -6.26
C VAL A 106 4.27 -0.48 -7.35
N SER A 107 5.35 0.26 -7.14
CA SER A 107 6.55 0.20 -7.97
C SER A 107 7.72 -0.28 -7.11
N ILE A 108 8.50 -1.18 -7.67
CA ILE A 108 9.68 -1.78 -7.04
C ILE A 108 10.90 -1.38 -7.86
N ASP A 109 11.95 -0.98 -7.17
CA ASP A 109 13.24 -0.67 -7.78
C ASP A 109 14.36 -1.49 -7.15
N GLU A 110 15.46 -1.60 -7.87
CA GLU A 110 16.69 -2.17 -7.33
C GLU A 110 17.48 -1.12 -6.56
N ARG A 111 17.94 -1.52 -5.39
CA ARG A 111 18.88 -0.71 -4.62
C ARG A 111 20.27 -0.92 -5.19
N GLY A 112 20.90 0.17 -5.68
CA GLY A 112 22.30 0.13 -6.11
C GLY A 112 23.22 -0.34 -4.98
N GLU A 113 24.29 -1.02 -5.33
CA GLU A 113 25.31 -1.48 -4.38
C GLU A 113 25.81 -0.29 -3.54
N GLY A 114 25.64 -0.37 -2.21
CA GLY A 114 26.06 0.66 -1.26
C GLY A 114 24.99 1.59 -0.71
N ALA A 115 23.75 1.51 -1.16
CA ALA A 115 22.66 2.27 -0.57
C ALA A 115 22.22 1.67 0.78
N ALA A 116 22.39 2.41 1.85
CA ALA A 116 21.95 2.01 3.19
C ALA A 116 20.42 1.79 3.22
N PRO A 117 19.92 0.79 3.96
CA PRO A 117 18.48 0.59 4.14
C PRO A 117 17.85 1.88 4.68
N HIS A 118 16.77 2.33 4.06
CA HIS A 118 15.99 3.45 4.57
C HIS A 118 15.49 3.12 5.97
N ARG A 119 16.25 3.52 7.00
CA ARG A 119 15.72 3.55 8.35
C ARG A 119 14.49 4.46 8.34
N HIS A 120 13.35 3.88 8.55
CA HIS A 120 12.13 4.64 8.79
C HIS A 120 12.43 5.60 9.95
N LYS A 121 12.55 6.90 9.65
CA LYS A 121 12.58 7.91 10.69
C LYS A 121 11.25 7.79 11.42
N GLN A 122 11.25 7.16 12.58
CA GLN A 122 10.14 7.31 13.50
C GLN A 122 10.02 8.80 13.75
N VAL A 123 8.99 9.40 13.19
CA VAL A 123 8.54 10.73 13.62
C VAL A 123 7.98 10.50 15.00
N VAL A 124 8.84 10.52 15.99
CA VAL A 124 8.44 10.67 17.40
C VAL A 124 7.84 12.07 17.45
N GLY A 125 6.50 12.13 17.39
CA GLY A 125 5.76 13.36 17.60
C GLY A 125 6.01 13.87 19.03
N GLY A 126 7.07 14.63 19.18
CA GLY A 126 7.26 15.45 20.36
C GLY A 126 6.16 16.52 20.36
N ARG A 127 5.14 16.37 21.19
CA ARG A 127 4.25 17.48 21.53
C ARG A 127 5.13 18.56 22.12
N PRO A 128 5.12 19.80 21.59
CA PRO A 128 5.77 20.91 22.29
C PRO A 128 5.05 21.11 23.61
N GLY A 129 5.78 20.94 24.70
CA GLY A 129 5.29 21.22 26.02
C GLY A 129 4.77 22.64 26.08
N LYS A 130 3.53 22.84 26.54
CA LYS A 130 3.01 24.15 26.93
C LYS A 130 3.95 24.71 28.02
N ALA A 131 4.74 25.70 27.66
CA ALA A 131 5.41 26.53 28.64
C ALA A 131 4.35 27.29 29.42
N ARG A 132 4.42 27.21 30.74
CA ARG A 132 3.64 28.04 31.67
C ARG A 132 4.25 29.42 31.76
#